data_59ae9249bb84f9eb99c8aa3e4ea7920e
#
_entry.id   59ae9249bb84f9eb99c8aa3e4ea7920e
#
_cell.length_a   1.000
_cell.length_b   1.000
_cell.length_c   1.000
_cell.angle_alpha   90.00
_cell.angle_beta   90.00
_cell.angle_gamma   90.00
#
_symmetry.space_group_name_H-M   'P 1'
#
loop_
_entity.id
_entity.type
_entity.pdbx_description
1 polymer ?
#
loop_
_entity_poly.entity_id
_entity_poly.type
_entity_poly.pdbx_seq_one_letter_code
_entity_poly.pdbx_strand_id
1 'polypeptide(L)' 'MKEGDKFIHTDILGNKHELTYSGTRREIKGCEFECFYETGKEGCCLFTDDEVDKMEKKD' A
#
# COMPACT_ATOMS: atom_id res chain seq x y z
N MET A 1 11.10 2.51 1.23
CA MET A 1 10.05 2.17 2.22
C MET A 1 10.59 1.17 3.22
N LYS A 2 10.13 1.29 4.44
CA LYS A 2 10.47 0.35 5.51
C LYS A 2 9.20 -0.22 6.11
N GLU A 3 9.29 -1.42 6.66
CA GLU A 3 8.19 -2.03 7.39
C GLU A 3 7.68 -1.06 8.45
N GLY A 4 6.36 -0.89 8.50
CA GLY A 4 5.72 0.00 9.46
C GLY A 4 5.52 1.44 8.96
N ASP A 5 6.10 1.81 7.83
CA ASP A 5 5.88 3.13 7.24
C ASP A 5 4.40 3.30 6.90
N LYS A 6 3.89 4.48 7.18
CA LYS A 6 2.48 4.81 6.96
C LYS A 6 2.30 5.63 5.69
N PHE A 7 1.24 5.32 4.95
CA PHE A 7 0.90 6.00 3.70
C PHE A 7 -0.59 6.28 3.65
N ILE A 8 -0.95 7.29 2.86
CA ILE A 8 -2.35 7.58 2.54
C ILE A 8 -2.57 7.31 1.06
N HIS A 9 -3.51 6.42 0.78
CA HIS A 9 -3.94 6.11 -0.58
C HIS A 9 -5.31 6.71 -0.80
N THR A 10 -5.46 7.49 -1.88
CA THR A 10 -6.76 8.03 -2.28
C THR A 10 -7.29 7.20 -3.43
N ASP A 11 -8.45 6.58 -3.25
CA ASP A 11 -9.04 5.75 -4.29
C ASP A 11 -9.72 6.59 -5.37
N ILE A 12 -10.26 5.92 -6.38
CA ILE A 12 -10.87 6.60 -7.53
C ILE A 12 -12.11 7.41 -7.13
N LEU A 13 -12.74 7.07 -6.02
CA LEU A 13 -13.90 7.78 -5.50
C LEU A 13 -13.52 8.95 -4.59
N GLY A 14 -12.22 9.15 -4.36
CA GLY A 14 -11.72 10.20 -3.50
C GLY A 14 -11.66 9.84 -2.03
N ASN A 15 -11.94 8.60 -1.67
CA ASN A 15 -11.82 8.12 -0.29
C ASN A 15 -10.36 7.89 0.07
N LYS A 16 -9.98 8.33 1.26
CA LYS A 16 -8.61 8.17 1.73
C LYS A 16 -8.49 6.94 2.63
N HIS A 17 -7.45 6.17 2.43
CA HIS A 17 -7.18 4.95 3.18
C HIS A 17 -5.81 5.07 3.83
N GLU A 18 -5.74 4.81 5.13
CA GLU A 18 -4.47 4.77 5.84
C GLU A 18 -3.90 3.37 5.73
N LEU A 19 -2.70 3.27 5.17
CA LEU A 19 -2.03 2.00 4.92
C LEU A 19 -0.71 1.94 5.67
N THR A 20 -0.35 0.73 6.11
CA THR A 20 0.94 0.47 6.73
C THR A 20 1.69 -0.53 5.85
N TYR A 21 2.93 -0.19 5.48
CA TYR A 21 3.75 -1.10 4.67
C TYR A 21 4.13 -2.32 5.49
N SER A 22 3.91 -3.51 4.90
CA SER A 22 4.18 -4.78 5.56
C SER A 22 5.65 -5.18 5.57
N GLY A 23 6.46 -4.54 4.74
CA GLY A 23 7.87 -4.91 4.57
C GLY A 23 8.07 -6.03 3.56
N THR A 24 7.04 -6.48 2.88
CA THR A 24 7.13 -7.59 1.93
C THR A 24 6.65 -7.21 0.55
N ARG A 25 7.14 -7.95 -0.44
CA ARG A 25 6.70 -7.84 -1.85
C ARG A 25 6.17 -9.19 -2.29
N ARG A 26 5.31 -9.17 -3.29
CA ARG A 26 4.81 -10.40 -3.92
C ARG A 26 4.91 -10.27 -5.43
N GLU A 27 5.23 -11.38 -6.08
CA GLU A 27 5.23 -11.47 -7.53
C GLU A 27 4.07 -12.36 -7.95
N ILE A 28 3.22 -11.85 -8.84
CA ILE A 28 2.09 -12.59 -9.38
C ILE A 28 2.16 -12.45 -10.90
N LYS A 29 2.34 -13.57 -11.59
CA LYS A 29 2.37 -13.63 -13.06
C LYS A 29 3.37 -12.63 -13.67
N GLY A 30 4.54 -12.50 -13.06
CA GLY A 30 5.58 -11.61 -13.55
C GLY A 30 5.44 -10.16 -13.14
N CYS A 31 4.38 -9.81 -12.42
CA CYS A 31 4.18 -8.47 -11.90
C CYS A 31 4.52 -8.43 -10.41
N GLU A 32 5.28 -7.42 -10.01
CA GLU A 32 5.64 -7.24 -8.61
C GLU A 32 4.69 -6.27 -7.93
N PHE A 33 4.33 -6.60 -6.69
CA PHE A 33 3.44 -5.80 -5.87
C PHE A 33 4.04 -5.60 -4.49
N GLU A 34 3.80 -4.43 -3.91
CA GLU A 34 4.11 -4.17 -2.51
C GLU A 34 2.89 -4.48 -1.67
N CYS A 35 3.09 -5.10 -0.50
CA CYS A 35 2.00 -5.46 0.41
C CYS A 35 1.82 -4.40 1.49
N PHE A 36 0.56 -4.00 1.69
CA PHE A 36 0.19 -3.05 2.72
C PHE A 36 -0.97 -3.59 3.55
N TYR A 37 -1.08 -3.13 4.78
CA TYR A 37 -2.23 -3.40 5.63
C TYR A 37 -3.03 -2.12 5.80
N GLU A 38 -4.34 -2.21 5.62
CA GLU A 38 -5.21 -1.07 5.86
C GLU A 38 -5.62 -1.03 7.33
N THR A 39 -5.51 0.15 7.96
CA THR A 39 -5.86 0.32 9.37
C THR A 39 -7.31 -0.06 9.62
N GLY A 40 -7.54 -0.95 10.59
CA GLY A 40 -8.87 -1.38 10.97
C GLY A 40 -9.45 -2.50 10.11
N LYS A 41 -8.69 -3.03 9.15
CA LYS A 41 -9.16 -4.12 8.29
C LYS A 41 -8.19 -5.29 8.33
N GLU A 42 -8.72 -6.49 8.09
CA GLU A 42 -7.92 -7.69 8.01
C GLU A 42 -7.41 -7.90 6.57
N GLY A 43 -6.32 -8.66 6.45
CA GLY A 43 -5.74 -8.99 5.17
C GLY A 43 -4.79 -7.93 4.65
N CYS A 44 -4.15 -8.21 3.54
CA CYS A 44 -3.21 -7.27 2.93
C CYS A 44 -3.74 -6.79 1.58
N CYS A 45 -3.34 -5.57 1.23
CA CYS A 45 -3.64 -4.98 -0.07
C CYS A 45 -2.37 -4.94 -0.90
N LEU A 46 -2.48 -5.25 -2.17
CA LEU A 46 -1.34 -5.26 -3.08
C LEU A 46 -1.40 -4.05 -4.00
N PHE A 47 -0.29 -3.35 -4.12
CA PHE A 47 -0.18 -2.17 -4.97
C PHE A 47 1.06 -2.27 -5.84
N THR A 48 0.94 -1.83 -7.08
CA THR A 48 2.10 -1.74 -7.98
C THR A 48 3.00 -0.58 -7.56
N ASP A 49 4.24 -0.58 -8.06
CA ASP A 49 5.16 0.51 -7.78
C ASP A 49 4.61 1.86 -8.22
N ASP A 50 3.91 1.90 -9.36
CA ASP A 50 3.29 3.14 -9.85
C ASP A 50 2.22 3.65 -8.90
N GLU A 51 1.43 2.75 -8.34
CA GLU A 51 0.40 3.11 -7.37
C GLU A 51 1.03 3.61 -6.07
N VAL A 52 2.11 2.97 -5.64
CA VAL A 52 2.83 3.38 -4.43
C VAL A 52 3.41 4.79 -4.60
N ASP A 53 3.95 5.09 -5.78
CA ASP A 53 4.52 6.41 -6.07
C ASP A 53 3.48 7.54 -5.96
N LYS A 54 2.21 7.20 -6.13
CA LYS A 54 1.12 8.18 -6.04
C LYS A 54 0.59 8.34 -4.62
N MET A 55 1.02 7.50 -3.69
CA MET A 55 0.59 7.59 -2.30
C MET A 55 1.32 8.72 -1.59
N GLU A 56 0.64 9.32 -0.61
CA GLU A 56 1.28 10.28 0.28
C GLU A 56 1.89 9.53 1.46
N LYS A 57 3.15 9.82 1.76
CA LYS A 57 3.77 9.25 2.95
C LYS A 57 3.27 10.03 4.17
N LYS A 58 2.75 9.32 5.14
CA LYS A 58 2.29 9.90 6.40
C LYS A 58 3.43 9.86 7.41
N ASP A 59 3.77 11.02 7.91
CA ASP A 59 4.81 11.14 8.95
C ASP A 59 4.25 10.90 10.36
#